data_8c174595d935c5b58fb6e63ae5cc95c7
#
_entry.id   8c174595d935c5b58fb6e63ae5cc95c7
#
_cell.length_a   1.000
_cell.length_b   1.000
_cell.length_c   1.000
_cell.angle_alpha   90.00
_cell.angle_beta   90.00
_cell.angle_gamma   90.00
#
_symmetry.space_group_name_H-M   'P 1'
#
loop_
_entity.id
_entity.type
_entity.pdbx_description
1 polymer ?
#
loop_
_entity_poly.entity_id
_entity_poly.type
_entity_poly.pdbx_seq_one_letter_code
_entity_poly.pdbx_strand_id
1 'polypeptide(L)'
;MSATVPLPASFNDIVFHVLDPLEAVERDIFLTRAEAWYPDLLDGLTTLYGDAAEEEALNLLALAARAYAEREYELRRLDLARTLDPTWAQHPGRVGYAAYTERFAGTLRGVEDRIDYLRELGVTYLHLMPLLTPRPGDSDGGYAVADYRTVRPDLGTMEDLEHLAGELRAEGISLVVDLVLNHVAVEHEWAARARAGEQHYRD
;
A
#
# COMPACT_ATOMS: atom_id res chain seq x y z
N MET A 1 24.48 15.62 -6.31
CA MET A 1 24.66 14.16 -6.46
C MET A 1 24.70 13.61 -5.05
N SER A 2 23.62 13.00 -4.57
CA SER A 2 23.59 12.34 -3.26
C SER A 2 24.59 11.21 -3.28
N ALA A 3 25.38 11.08 -2.23
CA ALA A 3 26.33 9.97 -2.10
C ALA A 3 25.50 8.66 -2.12
N THR A 4 25.87 7.72 -2.96
CA THR A 4 25.25 6.39 -3.00
C THR A 4 25.57 5.71 -1.67
N VAL A 5 24.58 5.60 -0.80
CA VAL A 5 24.66 4.78 0.40
C VAL A 5 24.38 3.34 -0.04
N PRO A 6 25.34 2.40 0.08
CA PRO A 6 25.10 1.02 -0.34
C PRO A 6 24.09 0.35 0.59
N LEU A 7 23.35 -0.62 0.05
CA LEU A 7 22.50 -1.48 0.87
C LEU A 7 23.35 -2.20 1.94
N PRO A 8 22.85 -2.36 3.16
CA PRO A 8 23.55 -3.06 4.23
C PRO A 8 23.91 -4.50 3.84
N ALA A 9 25.09 -4.97 4.23
CA ALA A 9 25.53 -6.33 3.91
C ALA A 9 24.55 -7.40 4.45
N SER A 10 23.96 -7.15 5.62
CA SER A 10 22.92 -8.00 6.23
C SER A 10 21.65 -8.11 5.38
N PHE A 11 21.38 -7.15 4.52
CA PHE A 11 20.26 -7.20 3.59
C PHE A 11 20.46 -8.26 2.50
N ASN A 12 21.69 -8.47 2.06
CA ASN A 12 22.00 -9.49 1.05
C ASN A 12 21.60 -10.91 1.50
N ASP A 13 21.76 -11.22 2.78
CA ASP A 13 21.37 -12.53 3.33
C ASP A 13 19.85 -12.71 3.35
N ILE A 14 19.10 -11.64 3.70
CA ILE A 14 17.63 -11.65 3.69
C ILE A 14 17.09 -11.81 2.26
N VAL A 15 17.63 -11.01 1.34
CA VAL A 15 17.22 -11.01 -0.07
C VAL A 15 17.49 -12.34 -0.74
N PHE A 16 18.65 -12.94 -0.48
CA PHE A 16 19.05 -14.20 -1.10
C PHE A 16 18.04 -15.31 -0.79
N HIS A 17 17.56 -15.39 0.44
CA HIS A 17 16.57 -16.41 0.82
C HIS A 17 15.14 -16.11 0.35
N VAL A 18 14.74 -14.85 0.35
CA VAL A 18 13.37 -14.45 0.05
C VAL A 18 13.11 -14.38 -1.45
N LEU A 19 14.08 -13.87 -2.23
CA LEU A 19 13.94 -13.67 -3.67
C LEU A 19 14.48 -14.86 -4.50
N ASP A 20 15.04 -15.90 -3.87
CA ASP A 20 15.57 -17.08 -4.57
C ASP A 20 14.56 -17.78 -5.51
N PRO A 21 13.24 -17.84 -5.18
CA PRO A 21 12.25 -18.43 -6.07
C PRO A 21 11.99 -17.63 -7.37
N LEU A 22 12.43 -16.38 -7.43
CA LEU A 22 12.21 -15.50 -8.58
C LEU A 22 13.28 -15.69 -9.66
N GLU A 23 12.91 -15.37 -10.89
CA GLU A 23 13.87 -15.29 -12.00
C GLU A 23 14.94 -14.22 -11.73
N ALA A 24 16.15 -14.43 -12.26
CA ALA A 24 17.28 -13.52 -12.01
C ALA A 24 16.96 -12.06 -12.37
N VAL A 25 16.26 -11.84 -13.49
CA VAL A 25 15.87 -10.51 -13.95
C VAL A 25 14.90 -9.83 -12.97
N GLU A 26 14.00 -10.57 -12.36
CA GLU A 26 13.06 -10.02 -11.37
C GLU A 26 13.77 -9.64 -10.08
N ARG A 27 14.72 -10.47 -9.63
CA ARG A 27 15.60 -10.13 -8.49
C ARG A 27 16.38 -8.85 -8.75
N ASP A 28 17.01 -8.74 -9.94
CA ASP A 28 17.78 -7.57 -10.32
C ASP A 28 16.92 -6.29 -10.36
N ILE A 29 15.68 -6.38 -10.85
CA ILE A 29 14.72 -5.26 -10.82
C ILE A 29 14.45 -4.82 -9.39
N PHE A 30 14.18 -5.77 -8.47
CA PHE A 30 13.94 -5.44 -7.07
C PHE A 30 15.16 -4.77 -6.43
N LEU A 31 16.35 -5.37 -6.59
CA LEU A 31 17.59 -4.85 -6.04
C LEU A 31 17.92 -3.45 -6.54
N THR A 32 17.81 -3.23 -7.87
CA THR A 32 18.05 -1.92 -8.47
C THR A 32 17.12 -0.84 -7.87
N ARG A 33 15.84 -1.19 -7.63
CA ARG A 33 14.88 -0.27 -7.00
C ARG A 33 15.19 -0.04 -5.52
N ALA A 34 15.54 -1.08 -4.79
CA ALA A 34 15.95 -0.98 -3.39
C ALA A 34 17.18 -0.08 -3.24
N GLU A 35 18.24 -0.29 -4.05
CA GLU A 35 19.44 0.55 -4.07
C GLU A 35 19.14 2.01 -4.39
N ALA A 36 18.23 2.26 -5.35
CA ALA A 36 17.88 3.62 -5.76
C ALA A 36 17.16 4.40 -4.65
N TRP A 37 16.32 3.74 -3.85
CA TRP A 37 15.47 4.41 -2.87
C TRP A 37 15.95 4.27 -1.42
N TYR A 38 16.92 3.40 -1.15
CA TYR A 38 17.44 3.19 0.20
C TYR A 38 17.98 4.47 0.86
N PRO A 39 18.75 5.35 0.17
CA PRO A 39 19.24 6.57 0.78
C PRO A 39 18.12 7.48 1.29
N ASP A 40 17.05 7.65 0.50
CA ASP A 40 15.90 8.49 0.88
C ASP A 40 15.11 7.85 2.03
N LEU A 41 14.94 6.52 2.01
CA LEU A 41 14.31 5.78 3.10
C LEU A 41 15.09 5.96 4.41
N LEU A 42 16.41 5.76 4.36
CA LEU A 42 17.27 5.88 5.54
C LEU A 42 17.29 7.31 6.10
N ASP A 43 17.32 8.32 5.25
CA ASP A 43 17.27 9.73 5.67
C ASP A 43 15.95 10.06 6.39
N GLY A 44 14.82 9.63 5.81
CA GLY A 44 13.51 9.77 6.43
C GLY A 44 13.41 9.06 7.79
N LEU A 45 13.88 7.82 7.86
CA LEU A 45 13.87 7.05 9.11
C LEU A 45 14.83 7.62 10.16
N THR A 46 15.99 8.13 9.74
CA THR A 46 16.94 8.79 10.66
C THR A 46 16.32 10.02 11.32
N THR A 47 15.51 10.75 10.55
CA THR A 47 14.79 11.91 11.10
C THR A 47 13.76 11.52 12.16
N LEU A 48 13.15 10.34 12.04
CA LEU A 48 12.09 9.87 12.94
C LEU A 48 12.63 9.03 14.13
N TYR A 49 13.59 8.15 13.86
CA TYR A 49 14.02 7.09 14.78
C TYR A 49 15.49 7.20 15.21
N GLY A 50 16.25 8.17 14.68
CA GLY A 50 17.65 8.38 15.08
C GLY A 50 18.50 7.13 14.87
N ASP A 51 19.14 6.64 15.95
CA ASP A 51 20.06 5.50 15.91
C ASP A 51 19.40 4.17 15.53
N ALA A 52 18.07 4.04 15.67
CA ALA A 52 17.33 2.84 15.26
C ALA A 52 17.00 2.79 13.75
N ALA A 53 17.29 3.84 13.00
CA ALA A 53 16.91 3.98 11.60
C ALA A 53 17.42 2.86 10.68
N GLU A 54 18.64 2.38 10.87
CA GLU A 54 19.20 1.28 10.05
C GLU A 54 18.46 -0.04 10.27
N GLU A 55 18.11 -0.36 11.52
CA GLU A 55 17.36 -1.55 11.85
C GLU A 55 15.96 -1.49 11.24
N GLU A 56 15.28 -0.35 11.37
CA GLU A 56 13.96 -0.15 10.79
C GLU A 56 13.97 -0.16 9.26
N ALA A 57 15.00 0.41 8.63
CA ALA A 57 15.18 0.31 7.18
C ALA A 57 15.34 -1.14 6.72
N LEU A 58 16.12 -1.96 7.44
CA LEU A 58 16.27 -3.39 7.15
C LEU A 58 14.95 -4.14 7.29
N ASN A 59 14.19 -3.86 8.35
CA ASN A 59 12.86 -4.46 8.57
C ASN A 59 11.90 -4.15 7.42
N LEU A 60 11.85 -2.89 6.98
CA LEU A 60 11.01 -2.46 5.86
C LEU A 60 11.46 -3.06 4.54
N LEU A 61 12.77 -3.13 4.27
CA LEU A 61 13.29 -3.77 3.06
C LEU A 61 12.99 -5.26 3.03
N ALA A 62 13.10 -5.95 4.18
CA ALA A 62 12.76 -7.37 4.30
C ALA A 62 11.27 -7.61 4.06
N LEU A 63 10.40 -6.73 4.57
CA LEU A 63 8.96 -6.77 4.30
C LEU A 63 8.67 -6.53 2.82
N ALA A 64 9.31 -5.54 2.21
CA ALA A 64 9.16 -5.23 0.79
C ALA A 64 9.63 -6.40 -0.10
N ALA A 65 10.74 -7.06 0.24
CA ALA A 65 11.24 -8.23 -0.47
C ALA A 65 10.22 -9.39 -0.45
N ARG A 66 9.64 -9.68 0.74
CA ARG A 66 8.59 -10.70 0.86
C ARG A 66 7.36 -10.35 0.04
N ALA A 67 6.84 -9.14 0.20
CA ALA A 67 5.68 -8.67 -0.56
C ALA A 67 5.91 -8.72 -2.08
N TYR A 68 7.13 -8.41 -2.54
CA TYR A 68 7.50 -8.51 -3.95
C TYR A 68 7.58 -9.96 -4.43
N ALA A 69 8.15 -10.88 -3.63
CA ALA A 69 8.25 -12.29 -3.98
C ALA A 69 6.86 -12.96 -4.08
N GLU A 70 5.95 -12.61 -3.17
CA GLU A 70 4.58 -13.12 -3.12
C GLU A 70 3.67 -12.51 -4.20
N ARG A 71 4.07 -11.38 -4.77
CA ARG A 71 3.28 -10.64 -5.75
C ARG A 71 3.17 -11.43 -7.07
N GLU A 72 1.97 -11.52 -7.61
CA GLU A 72 1.70 -12.18 -8.89
C GLU A 72 2.57 -11.62 -10.02
N TYR A 73 3.00 -12.48 -10.94
CA TYR A 73 3.87 -12.11 -12.07
C TYR A 73 3.30 -10.95 -12.92
N GLU A 74 2.01 -11.00 -13.25
CA GLU A 74 1.36 -9.95 -14.05
C GLU A 74 1.35 -8.59 -13.32
N LEU A 75 1.26 -8.61 -11.99
CA LEU A 75 1.35 -7.39 -11.18
C LEU A 75 2.78 -6.85 -11.15
N ARG A 76 3.80 -7.71 -11.06
CA ARG A 76 5.21 -7.27 -11.16
C ARG A 76 5.50 -6.63 -12.53
N ARG A 77 4.94 -7.19 -13.61
CA ARG A 77 5.03 -6.59 -14.96
C ARG A 77 4.35 -5.22 -15.04
N LEU A 78 3.18 -5.09 -14.46
CA LEU A 78 2.46 -3.81 -14.36
C LEU A 78 3.27 -2.77 -13.57
N ASP A 79 3.89 -3.18 -12.46
CA ASP A 79 4.75 -2.30 -11.65
C ASP A 79 5.97 -1.82 -12.45
N LEU A 80 6.58 -2.72 -13.24
CA LEU A 80 7.69 -2.34 -14.12
C LEU A 80 7.24 -1.33 -15.19
N ALA A 81 6.12 -1.58 -15.86
CA ALA A 81 5.57 -0.67 -16.85
C ALA A 81 5.32 0.73 -16.28
N ARG A 82 4.78 0.82 -15.06
CA ARG A 82 4.55 2.08 -14.34
C ARG A 82 5.84 2.75 -13.86
N THR A 83 6.86 1.96 -13.53
CA THR A 83 8.20 2.49 -13.20
C THR A 83 8.86 3.14 -14.41
N LEU A 84 8.67 2.55 -15.60
CA LEU A 84 9.19 3.10 -16.87
C LEU A 84 8.41 4.31 -17.37
N ASP A 85 7.19 4.50 -16.87
CA ASP A 85 6.31 5.64 -17.16
C ASP A 85 5.73 6.20 -15.84
N PRO A 86 6.54 6.91 -15.03
CA PRO A 86 6.13 7.37 -13.69
C PRO A 86 4.98 8.39 -13.73
N THR A 87 4.69 8.95 -14.89
CA THR A 87 3.56 9.87 -15.10
C THR A 87 2.30 9.20 -15.64
N TRP A 88 2.27 7.87 -15.68
CA TRP A 88 1.18 7.09 -16.29
C TRP A 88 -0.23 7.53 -15.85
N ALA A 89 -0.41 7.91 -14.57
CA ALA A 89 -1.70 8.35 -14.04
C ALA A 89 -2.08 9.78 -14.47
N GLN A 90 -1.12 10.57 -14.98
CA GLN A 90 -1.30 11.97 -15.35
C GLN A 90 -1.47 12.17 -16.87
N HIS A 91 -1.44 11.12 -17.65
CA HIS A 91 -1.63 11.21 -19.09
C HIS A 91 -3.03 11.76 -19.44
N PRO A 92 -3.17 12.57 -20.50
CA PRO A 92 -4.42 13.24 -20.85
C PRO A 92 -5.63 12.31 -21.07
N GLY A 93 -5.40 11.03 -21.37
CA GLY A 93 -6.44 10.02 -21.52
C GLY A 93 -6.82 9.30 -20.23
N ARG A 94 -6.28 9.69 -19.08
CA ARG A 94 -6.57 9.07 -17.79
C ARG A 94 -7.68 9.83 -17.08
N VAL A 95 -8.72 9.09 -16.67
CA VAL A 95 -9.88 9.62 -15.97
C VAL A 95 -9.97 8.99 -14.60
N GLY A 96 -9.90 9.79 -13.55
CA GLY A 96 -10.10 9.37 -12.17
C GLY A 96 -11.54 9.56 -11.73
N TYR A 97 -12.06 8.62 -10.94
CA TYR A 97 -13.37 8.72 -10.29
C TYR A 97 -13.19 8.47 -8.79
N ALA A 98 -13.63 9.41 -7.95
CA ALA A 98 -13.55 9.29 -6.50
C ALA A 98 -14.93 9.15 -5.88
N ALA A 99 -15.12 8.21 -4.96
CA ALA A 99 -16.38 7.99 -4.29
C ALA A 99 -16.23 7.35 -2.91
N TYR A 100 -17.19 7.60 -2.04
CA TYR A 100 -17.45 6.74 -0.89
C TYR A 100 -18.21 5.50 -1.36
N THR A 101 -17.74 4.31 -1.00
CA THR A 101 -18.32 3.03 -1.41
C THR A 101 -19.80 2.96 -1.06
N GLU A 102 -20.17 3.29 0.19
CA GLU A 102 -21.55 3.23 0.66
C GLU A 102 -22.50 4.19 -0.07
N ARG A 103 -22.00 5.32 -0.55
CA ARG A 103 -22.81 6.31 -1.29
C ARG A 103 -22.91 5.97 -2.77
N PHE A 104 -21.89 5.36 -3.33
CA PHE A 104 -21.82 5.01 -4.75
C PHE A 104 -22.55 3.72 -5.06
N ALA A 105 -22.36 2.69 -4.22
CA ALA A 105 -22.83 1.35 -4.54
C ALA A 105 -23.25 0.50 -3.32
N GLY A 106 -23.19 1.06 -2.10
CA GLY A 106 -23.54 0.39 -0.85
C GLY A 106 -22.42 -0.46 -0.29
N THR A 107 -21.88 -1.38 -1.06
CA THR A 107 -20.82 -2.34 -0.65
C THR A 107 -19.75 -2.48 -1.72
N LEU A 108 -18.62 -3.16 -1.41
CA LEU A 108 -17.60 -3.50 -2.38
C LEU A 108 -18.15 -4.35 -3.53
N ARG A 109 -19.03 -5.33 -3.23
CA ARG A 109 -19.74 -6.11 -4.27
C ARG A 109 -20.65 -5.24 -5.13
N GLY A 110 -21.31 -4.25 -4.53
CA GLY A 110 -22.10 -3.29 -5.29
C GLY A 110 -21.28 -2.42 -6.24
N VAL A 111 -20.00 -2.17 -5.93
CA VAL A 111 -19.08 -1.48 -6.86
C VAL A 111 -18.81 -2.34 -8.09
N GLU A 112 -18.71 -3.66 -7.96
CA GLU A 112 -18.55 -4.57 -9.10
C GLU A 112 -19.70 -4.42 -10.11
N ASP A 113 -20.94 -4.25 -9.62
CA ASP A 113 -22.11 -4.02 -10.47
C ASP A 113 -22.06 -2.67 -11.21
N ARG A 114 -21.13 -1.79 -10.85
CA ARG A 114 -20.92 -0.48 -11.47
C ARG A 114 -19.72 -0.42 -12.43
N ILE A 115 -19.01 -1.50 -12.63
CA ILE A 115 -17.78 -1.52 -13.48
C ILE A 115 -18.14 -1.10 -14.93
N ASP A 116 -19.22 -1.59 -15.49
CA ASP A 116 -19.66 -1.19 -16.83
C ASP A 116 -19.92 0.32 -16.94
N TYR A 117 -20.57 0.90 -15.92
CA TYR A 117 -20.77 2.35 -15.85
C TYR A 117 -19.45 3.12 -15.80
N LEU A 118 -18.51 2.68 -14.97
CA LEU A 118 -17.18 3.31 -14.88
C LEU A 118 -16.43 3.21 -16.21
N ARG A 119 -16.52 2.07 -16.88
CA ARG A 119 -15.91 1.85 -18.20
C ARG A 119 -16.53 2.75 -19.28
N GLU A 120 -17.86 2.89 -19.30
CA GLU A 120 -18.56 3.80 -20.22
C GLU A 120 -18.17 5.26 -20.02
N LEU A 121 -17.88 5.68 -18.78
CA LEU A 121 -17.33 7.00 -18.47
C LEU A 121 -15.84 7.15 -18.84
N GLY A 122 -15.17 6.08 -19.26
CA GLY A 122 -13.75 6.11 -19.58
C GLY A 122 -12.85 6.16 -18.33
N VAL A 123 -13.35 5.75 -17.17
CA VAL A 123 -12.58 5.73 -15.92
C VAL A 123 -11.41 4.75 -16.04
N THR A 124 -10.22 5.19 -15.65
CA THR A 124 -8.99 4.39 -15.68
C THR A 124 -8.40 4.18 -14.28
N TYR A 125 -8.84 4.93 -13.28
CA TYR A 125 -8.61 4.66 -11.88
C TYR A 125 -9.78 5.10 -11.00
N LEU A 126 -10.16 4.22 -10.08
CA LEU A 126 -11.22 4.42 -9.11
C LEU A 126 -10.61 4.62 -7.73
N HIS A 127 -10.84 5.79 -7.14
CA HIS A 127 -10.48 6.07 -5.76
C HIS A 127 -11.67 5.83 -4.85
N LEU A 128 -11.62 4.77 -4.05
CA LEU A 128 -12.58 4.52 -2.99
C LEU A 128 -12.06 5.11 -1.67
N MET A 129 -12.79 6.13 -1.19
CA MET A 129 -12.50 6.83 0.05
C MET A 129 -12.72 5.90 1.25
N PRO A 130 -12.17 6.18 2.43
CA PRO A 130 -11.62 5.21 3.38
C PRO A 130 -12.37 3.89 3.50
N LEU A 131 -11.67 2.78 3.26
CA LEU A 131 -12.22 1.42 3.30
C LEU A 131 -11.90 0.66 4.59
N LEU A 132 -10.85 1.07 5.32
CA LEU A 132 -10.38 0.36 6.50
C LEU A 132 -11.31 0.60 7.68
N THR A 133 -11.28 -0.33 8.65
CA THR A 133 -12.16 -0.28 9.83
C THR A 133 -11.88 0.96 10.67
N PRO A 134 -12.82 1.92 10.74
CA PRO A 134 -12.70 3.11 11.53
C PRO A 134 -13.15 2.88 12.98
N ARG A 135 -12.96 3.88 13.83
CA ARG A 135 -13.57 3.90 15.16
C ARG A 135 -15.11 3.82 15.07
N PRO A 136 -15.78 3.25 16.09
CA PRO A 136 -17.23 3.28 16.19
C PRO A 136 -17.79 4.71 16.31
N GLY A 137 -18.95 4.96 15.73
CA GLY A 137 -19.65 6.24 15.83
C GLY A 137 -19.10 7.30 14.88
N ASP A 138 -18.80 8.49 15.39
CA ASP A 138 -18.23 9.59 14.60
C ASP A 138 -16.77 9.30 14.27
N SER A 139 -16.53 8.90 13.03
CA SER A 139 -15.27 8.38 12.52
C SER A 139 -14.55 9.34 11.57
N ASP A 140 -14.97 10.61 11.50
CA ASP A 140 -14.46 11.59 10.54
C ASP A 140 -14.51 11.06 9.09
N GLY A 141 -15.68 10.54 8.69
CA GLY A 141 -15.88 10.00 7.34
C GLY A 141 -15.08 8.71 7.06
N GLY A 142 -14.63 8.01 8.09
CA GLY A 142 -13.81 6.79 7.98
C GLY A 142 -12.31 7.03 8.15
N TYR A 143 -11.86 8.28 8.27
CA TYR A 143 -10.44 8.61 8.39
C TYR A 143 -9.86 8.36 9.79
N ALA A 144 -10.70 8.19 10.83
CA ALA A 144 -10.24 7.77 12.16
C ALA A 144 -10.09 6.23 12.19
N VAL A 145 -8.98 5.71 11.63
CA VAL A 145 -8.74 4.27 11.47
C VAL A 145 -8.42 3.62 12.82
N ALA A 146 -9.17 2.57 13.14
CA ALA A 146 -8.97 1.74 14.34
C ALA A 146 -8.26 0.41 14.03
N ASP A 147 -8.40 -0.12 12.81
CA ASP A 147 -7.70 -1.33 12.36
C ASP A 147 -7.34 -1.22 10.86
N TYR A 148 -6.02 -1.33 10.59
CA TYR A 148 -5.48 -1.29 9.22
C TYR A 148 -5.52 -2.65 8.48
N ARG A 149 -5.93 -3.73 9.16
CA ARG A 149 -5.90 -5.09 8.62
C ARG A 149 -7.27 -5.58 8.16
N THR A 150 -8.31 -4.81 8.40
CA THR A 150 -9.69 -5.19 8.08
C THR A 150 -10.41 -4.08 7.33
N VAL A 151 -11.28 -4.48 6.41
CA VAL A 151 -12.23 -3.59 5.76
C VAL A 151 -13.38 -3.28 6.71
N ARG A 152 -13.92 -2.09 6.63
CA ARG A 152 -15.13 -1.66 7.34
C ARG A 152 -16.27 -2.68 7.10
N PRO A 153 -16.81 -3.31 8.16
CA PRO A 153 -17.69 -4.49 8.02
C PRO A 153 -18.97 -4.27 7.22
N ASP A 154 -19.48 -3.05 7.18
CA ASP A 154 -20.66 -2.70 6.39
C ASP A 154 -20.38 -2.56 4.89
N LEU A 155 -19.12 -2.48 4.48
CA LEU A 155 -18.70 -2.44 3.07
C LEU A 155 -18.40 -3.83 2.51
N GLY A 156 -17.94 -4.76 3.34
CA GLY A 156 -17.54 -6.11 2.93
C GLY A 156 -16.35 -6.64 3.70
N THR A 157 -15.60 -7.54 3.09
CA THR A 157 -14.43 -8.21 3.67
C THR A 157 -13.16 -7.87 2.89
N MET A 158 -11.99 -8.34 3.39
CA MET A 158 -10.72 -8.24 2.63
C MET A 158 -10.78 -9.05 1.33
N GLU A 159 -11.46 -10.20 1.35
CA GLU A 159 -11.68 -11.04 0.16
C GLU A 159 -12.56 -10.33 -0.88
N ASP A 160 -13.56 -9.56 -0.44
CA ASP A 160 -14.37 -8.73 -1.35
C ASP A 160 -13.54 -7.61 -1.97
N LEU A 161 -12.62 -7.01 -1.19
CA LEU A 161 -11.71 -5.98 -1.69
C LEU A 161 -10.71 -6.56 -2.72
N GLU A 162 -10.16 -7.74 -2.44
CA GLU A 162 -9.26 -8.45 -3.35
C GLU A 162 -9.97 -8.80 -4.67
N HIS A 163 -11.19 -9.34 -4.58
CA HIS A 163 -12.01 -9.67 -5.73
C HIS A 163 -12.29 -8.42 -6.58
N LEU A 164 -12.79 -7.36 -5.97
CA LEU A 164 -13.05 -6.09 -6.66
C LEU A 164 -11.79 -5.55 -7.34
N ALA A 165 -10.64 -5.60 -6.69
CA ALA A 165 -9.38 -5.15 -7.27
C ALA A 165 -9.00 -5.97 -8.52
N GLY A 166 -9.30 -7.28 -8.52
CA GLY A 166 -9.14 -8.17 -9.65
C GLY A 166 -10.05 -7.80 -10.82
N GLU A 167 -11.35 -7.63 -10.58
CA GLU A 167 -12.35 -7.27 -11.58
C GLU A 167 -12.06 -5.90 -12.21
N LEU A 168 -11.75 -4.89 -11.40
CA LEU A 168 -11.36 -3.56 -11.89
C LEU A 168 -10.12 -3.65 -12.79
N ARG A 169 -9.11 -4.43 -12.38
CA ARG A 169 -7.89 -4.62 -13.15
C ARG A 169 -8.14 -5.29 -14.48
N ALA A 170 -9.02 -6.29 -14.53
CA ALA A 170 -9.41 -6.97 -15.77
C ALA A 170 -10.00 -5.99 -16.80
N GLU A 171 -10.68 -4.95 -16.33
CA GLU A 171 -11.25 -3.88 -17.16
C GLU A 171 -10.30 -2.66 -17.34
N GLY A 172 -9.04 -2.79 -16.91
CA GLY A 172 -8.03 -1.73 -17.07
C GLY A 172 -8.20 -0.57 -16.09
N ILE A 173 -8.99 -0.72 -15.03
CA ILE A 173 -9.24 0.28 -13.99
C ILE A 173 -8.35 -0.02 -12.78
N SER A 174 -7.54 0.94 -12.37
CA SER A 174 -6.72 0.82 -11.15
C SER A 174 -7.51 1.21 -9.91
N LEU A 175 -7.47 0.39 -8.88
CA LEU A 175 -8.01 0.76 -7.57
C LEU A 175 -7.01 1.65 -6.81
N VAL A 176 -7.52 2.75 -6.25
CA VAL A 176 -6.80 3.65 -5.34
C VAL A 176 -7.55 3.66 -4.01
N VAL A 177 -6.83 3.56 -2.92
CA VAL A 177 -7.39 3.58 -1.56
C VAL A 177 -6.62 4.57 -0.69
N ASP A 178 -7.30 5.15 0.32
CA ASP A 178 -6.62 5.99 1.30
C ASP A 178 -5.77 5.16 2.26
N LEU A 179 -4.56 5.63 2.50
CA LEU A 179 -3.67 5.13 3.55
C LEU A 179 -3.41 6.25 4.55
N VAL A 180 -4.12 6.24 5.67
CA VAL A 180 -4.03 7.28 6.72
C VAL A 180 -2.86 6.95 7.64
N LEU A 181 -1.73 7.65 7.48
CA LEU A 181 -0.51 7.43 8.28
C LEU A 181 -0.23 8.54 9.30
N ASN A 182 -0.88 9.70 9.18
CA ASN A 182 -0.61 10.87 10.03
C ASN A 182 -1.31 10.82 11.40
N HIS A 183 -2.30 9.96 11.58
CA HIS A 183 -2.99 9.72 12.84
C HIS A 183 -3.69 8.36 12.85
N VAL A 184 -4.08 7.90 14.02
CA VAL A 184 -4.91 6.72 14.26
C VAL A 184 -6.07 7.08 15.18
N ALA A 185 -7.13 6.27 15.17
CA ALA A 185 -8.21 6.39 16.15
C ALA A 185 -7.67 6.14 17.58
N VAL A 186 -8.29 6.79 18.57
CA VAL A 186 -7.93 6.53 19.99
C VAL A 186 -8.22 5.09 20.42
N GLU A 187 -9.08 4.39 19.70
CA GLU A 187 -9.44 2.98 19.87
C GLU A 187 -8.42 2.03 19.20
N HIS A 188 -7.51 2.54 18.36
CA HIS A 188 -6.47 1.72 17.75
C HIS A 188 -5.65 1.01 18.82
N GLU A 189 -5.33 -0.27 18.61
CA GLU A 189 -4.63 -1.11 19.59
C GLU A 189 -3.37 -0.44 20.15
N TRP A 190 -2.55 0.15 19.29
CA TRP A 190 -1.32 0.83 19.71
C TRP A 190 -1.60 2.01 20.63
N ALA A 191 -2.56 2.86 20.28
CA ALA A 191 -2.96 3.99 21.11
C ALA A 191 -3.55 3.53 22.46
N ALA A 192 -4.31 2.45 22.49
CA ALA A 192 -4.86 1.87 23.72
C ALA A 192 -3.75 1.32 24.62
N ARG A 193 -2.79 0.57 24.09
CA ARG A 193 -1.65 0.01 24.83
C ARG A 193 -0.69 1.10 25.32
N ALA A 194 -0.40 2.11 24.49
CA ALA A 194 0.38 3.27 24.92
C ALA A 194 -0.24 3.97 26.15
N ARG A 195 -1.57 4.18 26.13
CA ARG A 195 -2.31 4.75 27.28
C ARG A 195 -2.32 3.83 28.50
N ALA A 196 -2.33 2.51 28.30
CA ALA A 196 -2.22 1.54 29.39
C ALA A 196 -0.82 1.50 30.05
N GLY A 197 0.17 2.18 29.45
CA GLY A 197 1.52 2.30 30.01
C GLY A 197 2.50 1.29 29.46
N GLU A 198 2.17 0.56 28.40
CA GLU A 198 3.09 -0.36 27.75
C GLU A 198 4.17 0.43 27.01
N GLN A 199 5.44 0.33 27.47
CA GLN A 199 6.55 1.16 26.99
C GLN A 199 6.79 1.01 25.48
N HIS A 200 6.75 -0.21 24.97
CA HIS A 200 6.95 -0.50 23.54
C HIS A 200 6.00 0.26 22.60
N TYR A 201 4.85 0.72 23.09
CA TYR A 201 3.86 1.48 22.30
C TYR A 201 3.90 2.99 22.58
N ARG A 202 4.84 3.46 23.41
CA ARG A 202 5.00 4.88 23.77
C ARG A 202 6.12 5.57 23.04
N ASP A 203 7.07 4.79 22.57
CA ASP A 203 8.27 5.19 21.88
C ASP A 203 8.09 4.92 20.38
#